data_2aa93794c9968185746a4a1002b86462
#
_entry.id   2aa93794c9968185746a4a1002b86462
#
_cell.length_a   1.000
_cell.length_b   1.000
_cell.length_c   1.000
_cell.angle_alpha   90.00
_cell.angle_beta   90.00
_cell.angle_gamma   90.00
#
_symmetry.space_group_name_H-M   'P 1'
#
loop_
_entity.id
_entity.type
_entity.pdbx_description
1 polymer ?
#
loop_
_entity_poly.entity_id
_entity_poly.type
_entity_poly.pdbx_seq_one_letter_code
_entity_poly.pdbx_strand_id
1 'polypeptide(L)'
;FKETGIYVPICSDGGIVHDYHMTLALAMGADFLMLGRYFARFDESPTNKVMVNGAYMKEYWGEGSNRARNWQRYDLGGSTKLSFEEGVDSYVTYAGPLHDNVEASLYKVKSTMCNCGVITIPDLQRDAKLTLVSSVSIVEGGAHDVTLRSTSPHK
;
A
#
# COMPACT_ATOMS: atom_id res chain seq x y z
N PHE A 1 -1.92 -20.90 -16.46
CA PHE A 1 -2.55 -22.05 -15.79
C PHE A 1 -3.34 -22.91 -16.77
N LYS A 2 -4.21 -22.32 -17.62
CA LYS A 2 -5.08 -23.07 -18.55
C LYS A 2 -4.29 -23.95 -19.55
N GLU A 3 -3.12 -23.49 -19.97
CA GLU A 3 -2.29 -24.20 -20.95
C GLU A 3 -1.31 -25.20 -20.34
N THR A 4 -0.80 -24.89 -19.14
CA THR A 4 0.29 -25.66 -18.52
C THR A 4 -0.13 -26.44 -17.26
N GLY A 5 -1.26 -26.11 -16.66
CA GLY A 5 -1.66 -26.62 -15.35
C GLY A 5 -0.83 -26.08 -14.17
N ILE A 6 0.14 -25.19 -14.43
CA ILE A 6 1.03 -24.61 -13.41
C ILE A 6 0.46 -23.27 -12.96
N TYR A 7 0.15 -23.15 -11.67
CA TYR A 7 -0.23 -21.88 -11.07
C TYR A 7 1.03 -21.08 -10.70
N VAL A 8 1.10 -19.84 -11.17
CA VAL A 8 2.17 -18.90 -10.83
C VAL A 8 1.54 -17.77 -10.02
N PRO A 9 1.91 -17.61 -8.73
CA PRO A 9 1.38 -16.52 -7.90
C PRO A 9 1.76 -15.14 -8.46
N ILE A 10 0.82 -14.20 -8.37
CA ILE A 10 0.97 -12.83 -8.87
C ILE A 10 1.14 -11.87 -7.70
N CYS A 11 2.20 -11.06 -7.74
CA CYS A 11 2.42 -9.95 -6.84
C CYS A 11 1.84 -8.66 -7.45
N SER A 12 0.99 -7.96 -6.70
CA SER A 12 0.67 -6.56 -7.02
C SER A 12 1.71 -5.66 -6.39
N ASP A 13 2.53 -5.02 -7.21
CA ASP A 13 3.60 -4.13 -6.78
C ASP A 13 3.25 -2.67 -7.03
N GLY A 14 3.42 -1.86 -5.98
CA GLY A 14 3.25 -0.41 -6.04
C GLY A 14 1.80 0.10 -5.97
N GLY A 15 1.67 1.41 -5.81
CA GLY A 15 0.39 2.12 -5.85
C GLY A 15 -0.53 1.94 -4.63
N ILE A 16 -0.22 1.05 -3.70
CA ILE A 16 -1.04 0.80 -2.52
C ILE A 16 -0.75 1.84 -1.43
N VAL A 17 -1.73 2.71 -1.19
CA VAL A 17 -1.67 3.83 -0.24
C VAL A 17 -2.61 3.61 0.95
N HIS A 18 -3.77 3.00 0.73
CA HIS A 18 -4.83 2.78 1.71
C HIS A 18 -5.16 1.30 1.85
N ASP A 19 -5.74 0.92 2.99
CA ASP A 19 -6.09 -0.48 3.27
C ASP A 19 -7.08 -1.05 2.24
N TYR A 20 -8.03 -0.24 1.74
CA TYR A 20 -8.98 -0.70 0.72
C TYR A 20 -8.31 -1.01 -0.64
N HIS A 21 -7.17 -0.39 -0.96
CA HIS A 21 -6.38 -0.77 -2.13
C HIS A 21 -5.85 -2.20 -2.00
N MET A 22 -5.54 -2.65 -0.78
CA MET A 22 -5.09 -4.03 -0.54
C MET A 22 -6.20 -5.02 -0.90
N THR A 23 -7.41 -4.80 -0.40
CA THR A 23 -8.55 -5.67 -0.71
C THR A 23 -8.89 -5.64 -2.20
N LEU A 24 -8.83 -4.45 -2.83
CA LEU A 24 -9.08 -4.30 -4.26
C LEU A 24 -8.07 -5.09 -5.10
N ALA A 25 -6.77 -4.97 -4.80
CA ALA A 25 -5.73 -5.70 -5.52
C ALA A 25 -5.89 -7.23 -5.37
N LEU A 26 -6.22 -7.70 -4.16
CA LEU A 26 -6.51 -9.12 -3.91
C LEU A 26 -7.74 -9.58 -4.69
N ALA A 27 -8.83 -8.80 -4.71
CA ALA A 27 -10.04 -9.11 -5.47
C ALA A 27 -9.80 -9.14 -6.99
N MET A 28 -8.83 -8.34 -7.48
CA MET A 28 -8.43 -8.32 -8.88
C MET A 28 -7.49 -9.47 -9.27
N GLY A 29 -7.11 -10.35 -8.35
CA GLY A 29 -6.34 -11.55 -8.63
C GLY A 29 -4.90 -11.56 -8.13
N ALA A 30 -4.48 -10.57 -7.34
CA ALA A 30 -3.17 -10.63 -6.68
C ALA A 30 -3.19 -11.66 -5.55
N ASP A 31 -2.16 -12.49 -5.47
CA ASP A 31 -1.98 -13.45 -4.38
C ASP A 31 -1.29 -12.83 -3.18
N PHE A 32 -0.43 -11.84 -3.42
CA PHE A 32 0.27 -11.08 -2.40
C PHE A 32 0.62 -9.68 -2.89
N LEU A 33 1.06 -8.82 -1.97
CA LEU A 33 1.23 -7.39 -2.21
C LEU A 33 2.65 -6.94 -1.85
N MET A 34 3.24 -6.06 -2.68
CA MET A 34 4.49 -5.36 -2.40
C MET A 34 4.16 -3.95 -1.87
N LEU A 35 4.56 -3.66 -0.64
CA LEU A 35 4.07 -2.50 0.12
C LEU A 35 5.20 -1.59 0.61
N GLY A 36 6.09 -1.12 -0.26
CA GLY A 36 7.25 -0.31 0.12
C GLY A 36 6.90 0.93 0.96
N ARG A 37 6.06 1.81 0.42
CA ARG A 37 5.63 3.03 1.12
C ARG A 37 4.88 2.75 2.42
N TYR A 38 4.07 1.70 2.47
CA TYR A 38 3.31 1.33 3.66
C TYR A 38 4.25 0.99 4.82
N PHE A 39 5.25 0.14 4.58
CA PHE A 39 6.20 -0.29 5.61
C PHE A 39 7.23 0.80 5.97
N ALA A 40 7.52 1.72 5.07
CA ALA A 40 8.43 2.83 5.34
C ALA A 40 7.96 3.78 6.46
N ARG A 41 6.68 3.75 6.82
CA ARG A 41 6.04 4.63 7.80
C ARG A 41 6.29 4.28 9.26
N PHE A 42 6.82 3.10 9.54
CA PHE A 42 6.85 2.52 10.89
C PHE A 42 8.18 2.73 11.61
N ASP A 43 8.16 2.58 12.93
CA ASP A 43 9.36 2.70 13.78
C ASP A 43 10.46 1.74 13.35
N GLU A 44 10.09 0.53 12.94
CA GLU A 44 11.01 -0.54 12.54
C GLU A 44 11.65 -0.32 11.16
N SER A 45 11.15 0.63 10.37
CA SER A 45 11.83 1.05 9.14
C SER A 45 13.16 1.72 9.48
N PRO A 46 14.26 1.39 8.78
CA PRO A 46 15.61 1.86 9.13
C PRO A 46 15.85 3.35 8.88
N THR A 47 14.91 4.06 8.24
CA THR A 47 15.06 5.48 7.94
C THR A 47 14.80 6.38 9.15
N ASN A 48 15.30 7.61 9.10
CA ASN A 48 15.14 8.55 10.20
C ASN A 48 13.69 9.04 10.34
N LYS A 49 13.26 9.23 11.58
CA LYS A 49 12.06 9.99 11.91
C LYS A 49 12.44 11.47 12.05
N VAL A 50 11.82 12.31 11.25
CA VAL A 50 12.11 13.76 11.19
C VAL A 50 10.85 14.58 11.40
N MET A 51 11.02 15.83 11.82
CA MET A 51 9.91 16.78 11.94
C MET A 51 9.85 17.63 10.68
N VAL A 52 8.72 17.57 9.97
CA VAL A 52 8.47 18.37 8.76
C VAL A 52 7.14 19.10 8.93
N ASN A 53 7.16 20.43 8.87
CA ASN A 53 5.95 21.26 9.00
C ASN A 53 5.08 20.93 10.24
N GLY A 54 5.71 20.63 11.38
CA GLY A 54 5.02 20.31 12.63
C GLY A 54 4.47 18.89 12.75
N ALA A 55 4.72 18.01 11.78
CA ALA A 55 4.33 16.61 11.81
C ALA A 55 5.54 15.67 11.76
N TYR A 56 5.45 14.53 12.44
CA TYR A 56 6.46 13.48 12.32
C TYR A 56 6.34 12.76 10.99
N MET A 57 7.46 12.62 10.31
CA MET A 57 7.60 11.96 9.03
C MET A 57 8.76 10.95 9.07
N LYS A 58 8.75 9.96 8.18
CA LYS A 58 9.88 9.08 7.91
C LYS A 58 10.46 9.43 6.54
N GLU A 59 11.77 9.44 6.42
CA GLU A 59 12.40 9.53 5.11
C GLU A 59 12.03 8.31 4.27
N TYR A 60 11.77 8.52 2.99
CA TYR A 60 11.42 7.45 2.05
C TYR A 60 12.06 7.70 0.70
N TRP A 61 12.80 6.71 0.21
CA TRP A 61 13.34 6.71 -1.14
C TRP A 61 13.14 5.34 -1.79
N GLY A 62 12.62 5.32 -3.00
CA GLY A 62 12.44 4.09 -3.79
C GLY A 62 13.76 3.53 -4.29
N GLU A 63 13.80 2.25 -4.60
CA GLU A 63 15.02 1.58 -5.11
C GLU A 63 15.53 2.18 -6.42
N GLY A 64 14.65 2.71 -7.27
CA GLY A 64 15.01 3.41 -8.50
C GLY A 64 15.48 4.86 -8.29
N SER A 65 15.57 5.36 -7.06
CA SER A 65 16.05 6.71 -6.77
C SER A 65 17.57 6.80 -6.79
N ASN A 66 18.09 8.00 -7.08
CA ASN A 66 19.54 8.28 -7.00
C ASN A 66 20.10 8.04 -5.59
N ARG A 67 19.32 8.27 -4.54
CA ARG A 67 19.73 8.04 -3.16
C ARG A 67 19.93 6.56 -2.86
N ALA A 68 19.02 5.67 -3.29
CA ALA A 68 19.14 4.23 -3.10
C ALA A 68 20.38 3.65 -3.79
N ARG A 69 20.73 4.18 -4.97
CA ARG A 69 21.90 3.75 -5.74
C ARG A 69 23.22 4.14 -5.08
N ASN A 70 23.31 5.34 -4.52
CA ASN A 70 24.50 5.83 -3.84
C ASN A 70 24.77 5.12 -2.49
N TRP A 71 23.83 4.33 -2.00
CA TRP A 71 23.91 3.56 -0.76
C TRP A 71 24.64 2.21 -0.95
N GLN A 72 25.24 1.94 -2.10
CA GLN A 72 26.03 0.75 -2.39
C GLN A 72 25.35 -0.60 -2.11
N ARG A 73 24.01 -0.62 -2.09
CA ARG A 73 23.26 -1.85 -1.80
C ARG A 73 23.45 -2.94 -2.86
N TYR A 74 23.78 -2.51 -4.07
CA TYR A 74 24.08 -3.37 -5.21
C TYR A 74 25.38 -2.88 -5.87
N ASP A 75 26.52 -3.32 -5.33
CA ASP A 75 27.82 -3.09 -5.96
C ASP A 75 27.96 -4.03 -7.17
N LEU A 76 27.37 -3.65 -8.28
CA LEU A 76 27.44 -4.36 -9.55
C LEU A 76 28.67 -3.93 -10.37
N GLY A 77 29.74 -3.45 -9.70
CA GLY A 77 31.05 -3.26 -10.32
C GLY A 77 31.06 -2.47 -11.62
N GLY A 78 30.32 -1.40 -11.71
CA GLY A 78 30.34 -0.55 -12.92
C GLY A 78 29.42 0.66 -12.81
N SER A 79 29.90 1.80 -13.27
CA SER A 79 29.17 3.06 -13.38
C SER A 79 28.05 3.02 -14.44
N THR A 80 27.08 2.14 -14.29
CA THR A 80 25.88 2.15 -15.14
C THR A 80 24.99 3.32 -14.69
N LYS A 81 25.09 4.43 -15.39
CA LYS A 81 24.05 5.47 -15.34
C LYS A 81 22.74 4.81 -15.76
N LEU A 82 21.70 4.84 -14.86
CA LEU A 82 20.35 4.60 -15.33
C LEU A 82 20.01 5.64 -16.39
N SER A 83 19.31 5.22 -17.40
CA SER A 83 18.80 6.11 -18.43
C SER A 83 17.72 7.07 -17.88
N PHE A 84 17.09 6.71 -16.74
CA PHE A 84 16.08 7.54 -16.05
C PHE A 84 15.95 7.12 -14.58
N GLU A 85 15.44 8.04 -13.78
CA GLU A 85 15.15 7.84 -12.36
C GLU A 85 13.68 7.48 -12.19
N GLU A 86 13.40 6.29 -11.63
CA GLU A 86 12.03 5.81 -11.37
C GLU A 86 11.60 6.01 -9.93
N GLY A 87 12.54 6.26 -9.02
CA GLY A 87 12.28 6.41 -7.60
C GLY A 87 12.25 7.85 -7.14
N VAL A 88 11.49 8.13 -6.09
CA VAL A 88 11.44 9.45 -5.45
C VAL A 88 12.21 9.45 -4.15
N ASP A 89 12.88 10.56 -3.82
CA ASP A 89 13.37 10.88 -2.48
C ASP A 89 12.38 11.82 -1.82
N SER A 90 11.71 11.35 -0.79
CA SER A 90 10.54 12.02 -0.22
C SER A 90 10.35 11.67 1.26
N TYR A 91 9.24 12.14 1.82
CA TYR A 91 8.79 11.80 3.15
C TYR A 91 7.45 11.08 3.12
N VAL A 92 7.26 10.15 4.06
CA VAL A 92 5.98 9.52 4.34
C VAL A 92 5.55 9.84 5.76
N THR A 93 4.25 9.96 5.98
CA THR A 93 3.70 10.23 7.32
C THR A 93 4.08 9.10 8.27
N TYR A 94 4.70 9.43 9.39
CA TYR A 94 5.00 8.49 10.45
C TYR A 94 3.71 7.91 11.05
N ALA A 95 3.69 6.61 11.31
CA ALA A 95 2.50 5.90 11.77
C ALA A 95 2.69 5.09 13.06
N GLY A 96 3.87 5.14 13.68
CA GLY A 96 4.14 4.40 14.92
C GLY A 96 4.60 2.95 14.69
N PRO A 97 4.34 2.04 15.64
CA PRO A 97 4.80 0.66 15.58
C PRO A 97 4.20 -0.12 14.42
N LEU A 98 4.99 -1.01 13.82
CA LEU A 98 4.58 -1.90 12.74
C LEU A 98 3.42 -2.81 13.15
N HIS A 99 3.56 -3.49 14.27
CA HIS A 99 2.64 -4.52 14.72
C HIS A 99 1.18 -4.03 14.75
N ASP A 100 0.92 -2.96 15.47
CA ASP A 100 -0.43 -2.42 15.66
C ASP A 100 -1.06 -1.94 14.34
N ASN A 101 -0.26 -1.35 13.47
CA ASN A 101 -0.71 -0.87 12.17
C ASN A 101 -1.00 -2.02 11.21
N VAL A 102 -0.20 -3.08 11.21
CA VAL A 102 -0.45 -4.27 10.39
C VAL A 102 -1.69 -5.00 10.86
N GLU A 103 -1.87 -5.19 12.18
CA GLU A 103 -3.09 -5.78 12.73
C GLU A 103 -4.33 -4.99 12.33
N ALA A 104 -4.28 -3.66 12.45
CA ALA A 104 -5.40 -2.80 12.05
C ALA A 104 -5.71 -2.92 10.55
N SER A 105 -4.69 -2.95 9.69
CA SER A 105 -4.88 -3.12 8.25
C SER A 105 -5.45 -4.49 7.91
N LEU A 106 -4.95 -5.56 8.52
CA LEU A 106 -5.48 -6.92 8.35
C LEU A 106 -6.93 -7.02 8.81
N TYR A 107 -7.28 -6.37 9.93
CA TYR A 107 -8.67 -6.32 10.39
C TYR A 107 -9.58 -5.66 9.36
N LYS A 108 -9.17 -4.53 8.77
CA LYS A 108 -9.95 -3.83 7.75
C LYS A 108 -10.11 -4.67 6.47
N VAL A 109 -9.04 -5.33 6.02
CA VAL A 109 -9.10 -6.26 4.87
C VAL A 109 -10.09 -7.39 5.15
N LYS A 110 -9.97 -8.05 6.29
CA LYS A 110 -10.89 -9.13 6.71
C LYS A 110 -12.34 -8.64 6.82
N SER A 111 -12.56 -7.46 7.40
CA SER A 111 -13.89 -6.85 7.50
C SER A 111 -14.50 -6.61 6.12
N THR A 112 -13.72 -6.10 5.17
CA THR A 112 -14.17 -5.89 3.78
C THR A 112 -14.50 -7.23 3.10
N MET A 113 -13.68 -8.27 3.31
CA MET A 113 -13.97 -9.61 2.81
C MET A 113 -15.28 -10.18 3.38
N CYS A 114 -15.52 -9.99 4.68
CA CYS A 114 -16.80 -10.38 5.30
C CYS A 114 -17.98 -9.64 4.68
N ASN A 115 -17.84 -8.34 4.40
CA ASN A 115 -18.88 -7.56 3.72
C ASN A 115 -19.14 -8.07 2.29
N CYS A 116 -18.14 -8.67 1.64
CA CYS A 116 -18.29 -9.35 0.36
C CYS A 116 -18.86 -10.78 0.49
N GLY A 117 -19.10 -11.26 1.71
CA GLY A 117 -19.61 -12.60 1.95
C GLY A 117 -18.57 -13.72 1.81
N VAL A 118 -17.29 -13.41 1.90
CA VAL A 118 -16.19 -14.36 1.69
C VAL A 118 -15.21 -14.34 2.86
N ILE A 119 -14.52 -15.47 3.10
CA ILE A 119 -13.57 -15.64 4.21
C ILE A 119 -12.17 -16.04 3.74
N THR A 120 -12.00 -16.38 2.47
CA THR A 120 -10.69 -16.72 1.89
C THR A 120 -10.37 -15.82 0.70
N ILE A 121 -9.08 -15.63 0.41
CA ILE A 121 -8.64 -14.86 -0.77
C ILE A 121 -9.08 -15.52 -2.07
N PRO A 122 -8.99 -16.84 -2.26
CA PRO A 122 -9.53 -17.49 -3.46
C PRO A 122 -11.04 -17.27 -3.66
N ASP A 123 -11.82 -17.27 -2.58
CA ASP A 123 -13.24 -16.94 -2.68
C ASP A 123 -13.47 -15.48 -3.06
N LEU A 124 -12.68 -14.56 -2.49
CA LEU A 124 -12.73 -13.14 -2.88
C LEU A 124 -12.44 -12.97 -4.37
N GLN A 125 -11.41 -13.61 -4.89
CA GLN A 125 -11.04 -13.55 -6.31
C GLN A 125 -12.11 -14.13 -7.24
N ARG A 126 -12.81 -15.18 -6.79
CA ARG A 126 -13.86 -15.85 -7.58
C ARG A 126 -15.18 -15.08 -7.56
N ASP A 127 -15.58 -14.57 -6.38
CA ASP A 127 -16.96 -14.14 -6.13
C ASP A 127 -17.11 -12.62 -6.06
N ALA A 128 -16.03 -11.87 -5.81
CA ALA A 128 -16.10 -10.41 -5.75
C ALA A 128 -16.44 -9.80 -7.11
N LYS A 129 -17.38 -8.88 -7.10
CA LYS A 129 -17.77 -8.11 -8.29
C LYS A 129 -17.36 -6.66 -8.15
N LEU A 130 -16.49 -6.22 -9.04
CA LEU A 130 -16.09 -4.82 -9.10
C LEU A 130 -17.09 -4.03 -9.93
N THR A 131 -17.56 -2.90 -9.40
CA THR A 131 -18.50 -2.02 -10.07
C THR A 131 -17.92 -0.61 -10.17
N LEU A 132 -17.99 -0.03 -11.35
CA LEU A 132 -17.66 1.39 -11.52
C LEU A 132 -18.77 2.23 -10.90
N VAL A 133 -18.38 3.19 -10.08
CA VAL A 133 -19.30 4.13 -9.44
C VAL A 133 -19.03 5.54 -9.92
N SER A 134 -20.08 6.36 -9.98
CA SER A 134 -19.96 7.79 -10.32
C SER A 134 -19.41 8.59 -9.12
N SER A 135 -18.95 9.82 -9.40
CA SER A 135 -18.57 10.75 -8.34
C SER A 135 -19.71 11.07 -7.38
N VAL A 136 -20.94 11.09 -7.87
CA VAL A 136 -22.15 11.29 -7.06
C VAL A 136 -22.33 10.13 -6.08
N SER A 137 -22.20 8.89 -6.54
CA SER A 137 -22.27 7.70 -5.66
C SER A 137 -21.20 7.70 -4.58
N ILE A 138 -20.01 8.22 -4.87
CA ILE A 138 -18.94 8.36 -3.86
C ILE A 138 -19.35 9.37 -2.78
N VAL A 139 -19.95 10.49 -3.16
CA VAL A 139 -20.43 11.50 -2.20
C VAL A 139 -21.58 10.93 -1.37
N GLU A 140 -22.54 10.25 -2.00
CA GLU A 140 -23.67 9.61 -1.30
C GLU A 140 -23.27 8.46 -0.37
N GLY A 141 -22.17 7.77 -0.66
CA GLY A 141 -21.60 6.74 0.23
C GLY A 141 -20.86 7.30 1.45
N GLY A 142 -20.68 8.62 1.53
CA GLY A 142 -20.02 9.31 2.62
C GLY A 142 -20.95 9.62 3.80
N ALA A 143 -20.45 10.41 4.76
CA ALA A 143 -21.22 10.92 5.88
C ALA A 143 -22.11 12.08 5.39
N HIS A 144 -23.43 11.92 5.52
CA HIS A 144 -24.42 12.92 5.13
C HIS A 144 -24.89 13.73 6.33
N ASP A 145 -25.07 15.03 6.13
CA ASP A 145 -25.68 15.97 7.10
C ASP A 145 -25.07 15.91 8.52
N VAL A 146 -23.79 15.55 8.62
CA VAL A 146 -23.07 15.52 9.89
C VAL A 146 -21.76 16.30 9.78
N THR A 147 -21.42 17.03 10.84
CA THR A 147 -20.09 17.61 11.00
C THR A 147 -19.21 16.61 11.72
N LEU A 148 -18.15 16.13 11.05
CA LEU A 148 -17.21 15.20 11.67
C LEU A 148 -16.50 15.88 12.85
N ARG A 149 -16.51 15.23 14.02
CA ARG A 149 -15.92 15.76 15.25
C ARG A 149 -14.40 15.91 15.19
N SER A 150 -13.74 15.10 14.38
CA SER A 150 -12.33 15.25 14.04
C SER A 150 -12.08 14.73 12.64
N THR A 151 -11.37 15.49 11.85
CA THR A 151 -10.66 15.03 10.68
C THR A 151 -9.34 14.43 11.15
N SER A 152 -9.37 13.34 11.89
CA SER A 152 -8.11 12.59 12.06
C SER A 152 -7.67 12.17 10.66
N PRO A 153 -6.51 12.62 10.18
CA PRO A 153 -5.98 12.09 8.94
C PRO A 153 -5.94 10.58 9.13
N HIS A 154 -6.49 9.86 8.20
CA HIS A 154 -6.58 8.40 8.26
C HIS A 154 -5.29 7.80 8.78
N LYS A 155 -5.36 7.26 10.00
CA LYS A 155 -4.31 6.43 10.56
C LYS A 155 -4.14 5.21 9.69
#